data_12154f5a1fe56fdc34df939a08dcb18d
#
_entry.id   12154f5a1fe56fdc34df939a08dcb18d
#
_cell.length_a   1.000
_cell.length_b   1.000
_cell.length_c   1.000
_cell.angle_alpha   90.00
_cell.angle_beta   90.00
_cell.angle_gamma   90.00
#
_symmetry.space_group_name_H-M   'P 1'
#
loop_
_entity.id
_entity.type
_entity.pdbx_description
1 polymer ?
#
loop_
_entity_poly.entity_id
_entity_poly.type
_entity_poly.pdbx_seq_one_letter_code
_entity_poly.pdbx_strand_id
1 'polypeptide(L)'
;MQKVIQALGIPVRIIADLDFIGNCAFWELIDENNAKDFEDFRKFVQKYKDHSDLQIDTEHTINCDTLRQIKAKKFNSIASFPEAKPIIENIHKSLKAKDIYIWKKGDIESIYGFNSKKEQEWKLFNSALINNEIPLESLIHDFEHLLDAIHWIN
;
A
#
# COMPACT_ATOMS: atom_id res chain seq x y z
N MET A 1 -4.93 18.35 0.22
CA MET A 1 -5.30 18.45 1.66
C MET A 1 -4.05 18.44 2.54
N GLN A 2 -3.13 17.47 2.46
CA GLN A 2 -1.89 17.41 3.28
C GLN A 2 -1.10 18.72 3.29
N LYS A 3 -0.77 19.30 2.12
CA LYS A 3 -0.02 20.57 2.02
C LYS A 3 -0.70 21.73 2.76
N VAL A 4 -2.03 21.78 2.79
CA VAL A 4 -2.79 22.82 3.52
C VAL A 4 -2.65 22.64 5.02
N ILE A 5 -2.76 21.41 5.52
CA ILE A 5 -2.65 21.11 6.95
C ILE A 5 -1.21 21.36 7.43
N GLN A 6 -0.20 20.97 6.65
CA GLN A 6 1.20 21.23 6.95
C GLN A 6 1.51 22.74 6.96
N ALA A 7 0.89 23.52 6.07
CA ALA A 7 1.03 24.98 6.07
C ALA A 7 0.48 25.65 7.34
N LEU A 8 -0.41 24.98 8.08
CA LEU A 8 -0.89 25.39 9.40
C LEU A 8 0.01 24.93 10.55
N GLY A 9 1.18 24.34 10.26
CA GLY A 9 2.11 23.82 11.27
C GLY A 9 1.63 22.54 11.97
N ILE A 10 0.63 21.86 11.41
CA ILE A 10 0.10 20.62 11.97
C ILE A 10 0.89 19.44 11.37
N PRO A 11 1.55 18.59 12.17
CA PRO A 11 2.23 17.41 11.66
C PRO A 11 1.19 16.44 11.10
N VAL A 12 1.46 15.92 9.89
CA VAL A 12 0.56 14.97 9.21
C VAL A 12 1.36 13.73 8.85
N ARG A 13 0.92 12.59 9.34
CA ARG A 13 1.39 11.27 8.91
C ARG A 13 0.25 10.54 8.18
N ILE A 14 0.58 9.86 7.10
CA ILE A 14 -0.38 9.18 6.23
C ILE A 14 -0.08 7.68 6.25
N ILE A 15 -1.11 6.87 6.45
CA ILE A 15 -1.07 5.44 6.12
C ILE A 15 -1.90 5.26 4.85
N ALA A 16 -1.36 4.55 3.88
CA ALA A 16 -1.99 4.33 2.60
C ALA A 16 -1.80 2.87 2.13
N ASP A 17 -2.73 2.40 1.32
CA ASP A 17 -2.63 1.13 0.62
C ASP A 17 -1.50 1.15 -0.41
N LEU A 18 -1.08 -0.01 -0.89
CA LEU A 18 0.00 -0.12 -1.87
C LEU A 18 -0.34 0.57 -3.20
N ASP A 19 -1.61 0.63 -3.58
CA ASP A 19 -2.07 1.29 -4.81
C ASP A 19 -1.79 2.80 -4.82
N PHE A 20 -1.49 3.39 -3.66
CA PHE A 20 -1.02 4.77 -3.55
C PHE A 20 0.23 5.05 -4.39
N ILE A 21 1.06 4.03 -4.66
CA ILE A 21 2.22 4.14 -5.56
C ILE A 21 1.80 4.67 -6.94
N GLY A 22 0.64 4.28 -7.45
CA GLY A 22 0.09 4.78 -8.70
C GLY A 22 -0.18 6.29 -8.72
N ASN A 23 -0.35 6.90 -7.55
CA ASN A 23 -0.62 8.33 -7.41
C ASN A 23 0.62 9.17 -7.06
N CYS A 24 1.77 8.55 -6.76
CA CYS A 24 2.94 9.28 -6.22
C CYS A 24 3.46 10.37 -7.16
N ALA A 25 3.46 10.16 -8.48
CA ALA A 25 3.87 11.17 -9.45
C ALA A 25 2.91 12.38 -9.44
N PHE A 26 1.60 12.13 -9.36
CA PHE A 26 0.58 13.17 -9.29
C PHE A 26 0.70 14.03 -8.02
N TRP A 27 1.12 13.43 -6.90
CA TRP A 27 1.34 14.12 -5.64
C TRP A 27 2.74 14.72 -5.50
N GLU A 28 3.55 14.70 -6.58
CA GLU A 28 4.93 15.21 -6.58
C GLU A 28 5.82 14.53 -5.51
N LEU A 29 5.58 13.25 -5.27
CA LEU A 29 6.33 12.48 -4.28
C LEU A 29 7.54 11.76 -4.86
N ILE A 30 7.65 11.72 -6.20
CA ILE A 30 8.80 11.18 -6.91
C ILE A 30 9.83 12.31 -7.08
N ASP A 31 11.04 12.08 -6.58
CA ASP A 31 12.18 13.00 -6.68
C ASP A 31 13.47 12.24 -7.07
N GLU A 32 14.60 12.95 -7.12
CA GLU A 32 15.89 12.39 -7.50
C GLU A 32 16.35 11.19 -6.63
N ASN A 33 15.92 11.15 -5.35
CA ASN A 33 16.33 10.11 -4.41
C ASN A 33 15.57 8.80 -4.60
N ASN A 34 14.36 8.86 -5.14
CA ASN A 34 13.48 7.69 -5.27
C ASN A 34 13.01 7.39 -6.71
N ALA A 35 13.34 8.25 -7.67
CA ALA A 35 12.94 8.08 -9.06
C ALA A 35 13.32 6.70 -9.63
N LYS A 36 14.48 6.16 -9.23
CA LYS A 36 14.93 4.84 -9.66
C LYS A 36 14.03 3.73 -9.13
N ASP A 37 13.61 3.79 -7.86
CA ASP A 37 12.76 2.75 -7.25
C ASP A 37 11.38 2.71 -7.93
N PHE A 38 10.83 3.88 -8.25
CA PHE A 38 9.58 3.99 -9.01
C PHE A 38 9.74 3.52 -10.46
N GLU A 39 10.88 3.76 -11.10
CA GLU A 39 11.19 3.24 -12.43
C GLU A 39 11.31 1.72 -12.42
N ASP A 40 11.98 1.15 -11.43
CA ASP A 40 12.11 -0.30 -11.27
C ASP A 40 10.74 -0.94 -11.00
N PHE A 41 9.86 -0.28 -10.26
CA PHE A 41 8.48 -0.72 -10.07
C PHE A 41 7.69 -0.73 -11.40
N ARG A 42 7.80 0.33 -12.20
CA ARG A 42 7.16 0.38 -13.54
C ARG A 42 7.66 -0.73 -14.46
N LYS A 43 8.98 -0.96 -14.48
CA LYS A 43 9.58 -2.05 -15.27
C LYS A 43 9.10 -3.42 -14.80
N PHE A 44 8.99 -3.62 -13.49
CA PHE A 44 8.41 -4.84 -12.93
C PHE A 44 6.98 -5.05 -13.42
N VAL A 45 6.11 -4.04 -13.27
CA VAL A 45 4.71 -4.13 -13.70
C VAL A 45 4.62 -4.37 -15.22
N GLN A 46 5.46 -3.69 -16.03
CA GLN A 46 5.53 -3.90 -17.48
C GLN A 46 5.91 -5.34 -17.84
N LYS A 47 6.89 -5.90 -17.13
CA LYS A 47 7.37 -7.28 -17.37
C LYS A 47 6.27 -8.32 -17.07
N TYR A 48 5.48 -8.10 -16.04
CA TYR A 48 4.50 -9.07 -15.56
C TYR A 48 3.05 -8.74 -15.91
N LYS A 49 2.78 -7.69 -16.70
CA LYS A 49 1.42 -7.22 -17.01
C LYS A 49 0.51 -8.31 -17.59
N ASP A 50 1.06 -9.21 -18.39
CA ASP A 50 0.33 -10.29 -19.06
C ASP A 50 0.32 -11.60 -18.24
N HIS A 51 0.96 -11.61 -17.05
CA HIS A 51 0.94 -12.78 -16.17
C HIS A 51 -0.49 -13.06 -15.69
N SER A 52 -0.85 -14.36 -15.54
CA SER A 52 -2.20 -14.80 -15.14
C SER A 52 -2.74 -14.11 -13.90
N ASP A 53 -1.87 -13.79 -12.93
CA ASP A 53 -2.26 -13.18 -11.66
C ASP A 53 -2.44 -11.65 -11.78
N LEU A 54 -1.80 -11.01 -12.76
CA LEU A 54 -1.91 -9.56 -12.96
C LEU A 54 -2.96 -9.22 -14.02
N GLN A 55 -2.81 -9.71 -15.23
CA GLN A 55 -3.72 -9.43 -16.36
C GLN A 55 -4.08 -7.94 -16.44
N ILE A 56 -3.07 -7.09 -16.54
CA ILE A 56 -3.26 -5.65 -16.69
C ILE A 56 -3.50 -5.38 -18.17
N ASP A 57 -4.76 -5.14 -18.50
CA ASP A 57 -5.18 -4.84 -19.86
C ASP A 57 -4.73 -3.42 -20.24
N THR A 58 -3.58 -3.33 -20.91
CA THR A 58 -3.08 -2.09 -21.48
C THR A 58 -2.24 -2.37 -22.72
N GLU A 59 -2.56 -1.68 -23.79
CA GLU A 59 -1.76 -1.67 -25.03
C GLU A 59 -0.53 -0.77 -24.89
N HIS A 60 -0.50 0.09 -23.87
CA HIS A 60 0.55 1.08 -23.68
C HIS A 60 1.65 0.60 -22.73
N THR A 61 2.79 1.25 -22.85
CA THR A 61 3.88 1.10 -21.87
C THR A 61 3.42 1.57 -20.50
N ILE A 62 3.75 0.81 -19.45
CA ILE A 62 3.44 1.18 -18.09
C ILE A 62 4.20 2.47 -17.71
N ASN A 63 3.44 3.53 -17.53
CA ASN A 63 3.89 4.84 -17.09
C ASN A 63 3.11 5.26 -15.82
N CYS A 64 3.29 6.47 -15.33
CA CYS A 64 2.60 6.95 -14.14
C CYS A 64 1.08 6.98 -14.31
N ASP A 65 0.57 7.39 -15.47
CA ASP A 65 -0.87 7.45 -15.73
C ASP A 65 -1.47 6.04 -15.80
N THR A 66 -0.76 5.10 -16.41
CA THR A 66 -1.17 3.69 -16.47
C THR A 66 -1.19 3.08 -15.07
N LEU A 67 -0.16 3.31 -14.25
CA LEU A 67 -0.13 2.83 -12.86
C LEU A 67 -1.32 3.33 -12.06
N ARG A 68 -1.70 4.60 -12.22
CA ARG A 68 -2.85 5.21 -11.55
C ARG A 68 -4.18 4.57 -11.93
N GLN A 69 -4.29 4.01 -13.14
CA GLN A 69 -5.51 3.35 -13.64
C GLN A 69 -5.60 1.88 -13.21
N ILE A 70 -4.53 1.30 -12.69
CA ILE A 70 -4.52 -0.09 -12.22
C ILE A 70 -5.45 -0.21 -11.00
N LYS A 71 -6.36 -1.18 -11.05
CA LYS A 71 -7.30 -1.44 -9.94
C LYS A 71 -6.54 -1.85 -8.68
N ALA A 72 -6.95 -1.34 -7.53
CA ALA A 72 -6.34 -1.60 -6.22
C ALA A 72 -6.04 -3.09 -5.96
N LYS A 73 -6.99 -3.98 -6.26
CA LYS A 73 -6.82 -5.43 -6.10
C LYS A 73 -5.62 -6.04 -6.86
N LYS A 74 -5.15 -5.39 -7.93
CA LYS A 74 -3.98 -5.85 -8.68
C LYS A 74 -2.68 -5.56 -7.92
N PHE A 75 -2.67 -4.56 -7.05
CA PHE A 75 -1.54 -4.28 -6.18
C PHE A 75 -1.35 -5.38 -5.12
N ASN A 76 -2.42 -6.04 -4.67
CA ASN A 76 -2.31 -7.23 -3.81
C ASN A 76 -1.58 -8.37 -4.55
N SER A 77 -1.94 -8.60 -5.82
CA SER A 77 -1.23 -9.57 -6.65
C SER A 77 0.23 -9.15 -6.87
N ILE A 78 0.52 -7.87 -7.16
CA ILE A 78 1.89 -7.36 -7.29
C ILE A 78 2.69 -7.64 -6.01
N ALA A 79 2.14 -7.36 -4.84
CA ALA A 79 2.79 -7.57 -3.55
C ALA A 79 3.14 -9.04 -3.27
N SER A 80 2.44 -9.99 -3.89
CA SER A 80 2.69 -11.42 -3.73
C SER A 80 3.94 -11.93 -4.47
N PHE A 81 4.42 -11.19 -5.49
CA PHE A 81 5.61 -11.59 -6.25
C PHE A 81 6.90 -11.39 -5.42
N PRO A 82 7.74 -12.43 -5.28
CA PRO A 82 9.00 -12.30 -4.56
C PRO A 82 9.90 -11.18 -5.07
N GLU A 83 9.95 -10.99 -6.40
CA GLU A 83 10.76 -9.97 -7.06
C GLU A 83 10.25 -8.54 -6.82
N ALA A 84 8.96 -8.36 -6.53
CA ALA A 84 8.40 -7.05 -6.22
C ALA A 84 8.75 -6.58 -4.80
N LYS A 85 8.96 -7.52 -3.86
CA LYS A 85 9.18 -7.20 -2.44
C LYS A 85 10.32 -6.21 -2.20
N PRO A 86 11.55 -6.39 -2.72
CA PRO A 86 12.63 -5.44 -2.50
C PRO A 86 12.34 -4.06 -3.12
N ILE A 87 11.63 -4.02 -4.25
CA ILE A 87 11.26 -2.77 -4.91
C ILE A 87 10.24 -2.00 -4.05
N ILE A 88 9.21 -2.71 -3.58
CA ILE A 88 8.18 -2.14 -2.68
C ILE A 88 8.82 -1.66 -1.37
N GLU A 89 9.77 -2.41 -0.81
CA GLU A 89 10.49 -2.02 0.40
C GLU A 89 11.27 -0.72 0.22
N ASN A 90 11.94 -0.52 -0.91
CA ASN A 90 12.66 0.71 -1.20
C ASN A 90 11.70 1.91 -1.32
N ILE A 91 10.60 1.74 -2.07
CA ILE A 91 9.56 2.77 -2.19
C ILE A 91 8.97 3.09 -0.81
N HIS A 92 8.64 2.07 -0.01
CA HIS A 92 8.15 2.25 1.35
C HIS A 92 9.10 3.10 2.20
N LYS A 93 10.40 2.79 2.19
CA LYS A 93 11.41 3.57 2.94
C LYS A 93 11.46 5.02 2.49
N SER A 94 11.44 5.28 1.19
CA SER A 94 11.50 6.63 0.65
C SER A 94 10.24 7.45 0.97
N LEU A 95 9.07 6.82 0.96
CA LEU A 95 7.81 7.47 1.32
C LEU A 95 7.67 7.66 2.84
N LYS A 96 8.16 6.70 3.63
CA LYS A 96 8.21 6.81 5.09
C LYS A 96 9.04 8.03 5.55
N ALA A 97 10.11 8.36 4.83
CA ALA A 97 10.88 9.58 5.06
C ALA A 97 10.13 10.89 4.70
N LYS A 98 8.99 10.78 4.01
CA LYS A 98 8.08 11.88 3.66
C LYS A 98 6.78 11.85 4.46
N ASP A 99 6.78 11.20 5.62
CA ASP A 99 5.61 11.00 6.50
C ASP A 99 4.47 10.20 5.86
N ILE A 100 4.81 9.28 4.94
CA ILE A 100 3.84 8.40 4.26
C ILE A 100 4.24 6.95 4.47
N TYR A 101 3.43 6.21 5.21
CA TYR A 101 3.56 4.77 5.41
C TYR A 101 2.68 4.04 4.39
N ILE A 102 3.26 3.30 3.45
CA ILE A 102 2.47 2.46 2.55
C ILE A 102 2.36 1.04 3.07
N TRP A 103 1.18 0.44 2.91
CA TRP A 103 0.94 -0.95 3.26
C TRP A 103 1.57 -1.87 2.21
N LYS A 104 2.65 -2.58 2.56
CA LYS A 104 3.51 -3.30 1.60
C LYS A 104 2.87 -4.57 1.01
N LYS A 105 1.82 -5.10 1.62
CA LYS A 105 1.15 -6.33 1.19
C LYS A 105 -0.11 -6.10 0.36
N GLY A 106 -0.36 -4.87 -0.06
CA GLY A 106 -1.50 -4.53 -0.90
C GLY A 106 -2.45 -3.55 -0.23
N ASP A 107 -3.67 -3.98 0.09
CA ASP A 107 -4.64 -3.17 0.82
C ASP A 107 -4.57 -3.43 2.33
N ILE A 108 -5.04 -2.44 3.10
CA ILE A 108 -5.01 -2.49 4.57
C ILE A 108 -5.98 -3.56 5.12
N GLU A 109 -7.02 -3.89 4.38
CA GLU A 109 -7.96 -4.94 4.75
C GLU A 109 -7.31 -6.32 4.81
N SER A 110 -6.23 -6.54 4.06
CA SER A 110 -5.45 -7.79 4.10
C SER A 110 -4.86 -8.11 5.47
N ILE A 111 -4.65 -7.09 6.34
CA ILE A 111 -4.17 -7.27 7.71
C ILE A 111 -5.12 -8.17 8.50
N TYR A 112 -6.41 -7.98 8.29
CA TYR A 112 -7.47 -8.65 9.03
C TYR A 112 -7.96 -9.92 8.35
N GLY A 113 -7.32 -10.32 7.23
CA GLY A 113 -7.75 -11.47 6.44
C GLY A 113 -9.10 -11.26 5.75
N PHE A 114 -9.56 -10.02 5.60
CA PHE A 114 -10.81 -9.74 4.91
C PHE A 114 -10.64 -9.86 3.41
N ASN A 115 -11.61 -10.50 2.77
CA ASN A 115 -11.66 -10.62 1.32
C ASN A 115 -12.52 -9.54 0.66
N SER A 116 -13.17 -8.70 1.45
CA SER A 116 -14.06 -7.64 0.97
C SER A 116 -14.20 -6.53 2.00
N LYS A 117 -14.59 -5.33 1.52
CA LYS A 117 -14.91 -4.16 2.35
C LYS A 117 -16.35 -4.23 2.92
N LYS A 118 -16.83 -5.40 3.30
CA LYS A 118 -18.20 -5.56 3.79
C LYS A 118 -18.29 -5.12 5.26
N GLU A 119 -19.24 -4.23 5.53
CA GLU A 119 -19.56 -3.74 6.87
C GLU A 119 -19.78 -4.89 7.89
N GLN A 120 -20.29 -6.01 7.43
CA GLN A 120 -20.58 -7.18 8.26
C GLN A 120 -19.29 -7.82 8.82
N GLU A 121 -18.23 -7.91 8.01
CA GLU A 121 -16.93 -8.44 8.43
C GLU A 121 -16.30 -7.55 9.51
N TRP A 122 -16.37 -6.23 9.33
CA TRP A 122 -15.92 -5.26 10.32
C TRP A 122 -16.71 -5.33 11.63
N LYS A 123 -18.02 -5.55 11.57
CA LYS A 123 -18.85 -5.72 12.79
C LYS A 123 -18.46 -6.96 13.57
N LEU A 124 -18.23 -8.09 12.89
CA LEU A 124 -17.77 -9.33 13.53
C LEU A 124 -16.40 -9.17 14.16
N PHE A 125 -15.45 -8.55 13.45
CA PHE A 125 -14.12 -8.26 13.95
C PHE A 125 -14.18 -7.38 15.22
N ASN A 126 -14.92 -6.27 15.16
CA ASN A 126 -15.09 -5.39 16.31
C ASN A 126 -15.73 -6.10 17.50
N SER A 127 -16.72 -6.96 17.26
CA SER A 127 -17.35 -7.74 18.34
C SER A 127 -16.37 -8.68 19.00
N ALA A 128 -15.54 -9.39 18.24
CA ALA A 128 -14.52 -10.28 18.76
C ALA A 128 -13.45 -9.54 19.58
N LEU A 129 -13.06 -8.33 19.14
CA LEU A 129 -12.14 -7.45 19.88
C LEU A 129 -12.74 -6.99 21.22
N ILE A 130 -13.98 -6.48 21.21
CA ILE A 130 -14.63 -5.93 22.40
C ILE A 130 -14.87 -7.02 23.45
N ASN A 131 -15.24 -8.21 23.01
CA ASN A 131 -15.55 -9.32 23.90
C ASN A 131 -14.31 -10.07 24.41
N ASN A 132 -13.10 -9.74 23.93
CA ASN A 132 -11.86 -10.49 24.19
C ASN A 132 -11.98 -12.00 23.91
N GLU A 133 -12.80 -12.37 22.92
CA GLU A 133 -13.07 -13.78 22.59
C GLU A 133 -11.86 -14.46 21.95
N ILE A 134 -11.00 -13.68 21.25
CA ILE A 134 -9.83 -14.16 20.52
C ILE A 134 -8.66 -13.21 20.79
N PRO A 135 -7.42 -13.70 21.02
CA PRO A 135 -6.25 -12.84 21.13
C PRO A 135 -6.06 -11.97 19.87
N LEU A 136 -5.65 -10.72 20.07
CA LEU A 136 -5.47 -9.74 18.98
C LEU A 136 -4.52 -10.26 17.87
N GLU A 137 -3.45 -10.94 18.27
CA GLU A 137 -2.47 -11.52 17.37
C GLU A 137 -3.07 -12.61 16.47
N SER A 138 -4.13 -13.28 16.93
CA SER A 138 -4.85 -14.30 16.16
C SER A 138 -5.90 -13.69 15.22
N LEU A 139 -6.37 -12.50 15.51
CA LEU A 139 -7.34 -11.77 14.69
C LEU A 139 -6.66 -11.02 13.53
N ILE A 140 -5.39 -10.70 13.67
CA ILE A 140 -4.64 -9.89 12.72
C ILE A 140 -3.60 -10.75 12.01
N HIS A 141 -3.81 -10.99 10.72
CA HIS A 141 -2.93 -11.84 9.92
C HIS A 141 -1.52 -11.28 9.73
N ASP A 142 -1.36 -9.96 9.84
CA ASP A 142 -0.07 -9.27 9.66
C ASP A 142 0.25 -8.37 10.84
N PHE A 143 0.26 -8.98 12.02
CA PHE A 143 0.43 -8.27 13.29
C PHE A 143 1.76 -7.52 13.40
N GLU A 144 2.85 -8.12 12.92
CA GLU A 144 4.17 -7.45 12.94
C GLU A 144 4.20 -6.17 12.10
N HIS A 145 3.57 -6.19 10.93
CA HIS A 145 3.51 -5.02 10.05
C HIS A 145 2.61 -3.94 10.65
N LEU A 146 1.51 -4.33 11.30
CA LEU A 146 0.66 -3.40 12.05
C LEU A 146 1.45 -2.75 13.20
N LEU A 147 2.22 -3.52 13.97
CA LEU A 147 3.06 -2.97 15.03
C LEU A 147 4.10 -1.98 14.51
N ASP A 148 4.77 -2.25 13.36
CA ASP A 148 5.70 -1.30 12.74
C ASP A 148 4.99 0.01 12.37
N ALA A 149 3.77 -0.07 11.82
CA ALA A 149 2.97 1.12 11.51
C ALA A 149 2.60 1.92 12.77
N ILE A 150 2.18 1.23 13.84
CA ILE A 150 1.82 1.86 15.13
C ILE A 150 3.06 2.53 15.75
N HIS A 151 4.21 1.85 15.77
CA HIS A 151 5.44 2.44 16.30
C HIS A 151 5.91 3.64 15.49
N TRP A 152 5.66 3.65 14.19
CA TRP A 152 6.01 4.79 13.35
C TRP A 152 5.08 6.00 13.58
N ILE A 153 3.80 5.79 13.92
CA ILE A 153 2.85 6.88 14.20
C ILE A 153 3.17 7.56 15.54
N ASN A 154 3.61 6.81 16.55
CA ASN A 154 3.92 7.31 17.88
C ASN A 154 5.33 7.89 17.96
#